data_8461c3631fd154162d56ffe51d02f73e
#
_entry.id   8461c3631fd154162d56ffe51d02f73e
#
_cell.length_a   1.000
_cell.length_b   1.000
_cell.length_c   1.000
_cell.angle_alpha   90.00
_cell.angle_beta   90.00
_cell.angle_gamma   90.00
#
_symmetry.space_group_name_H-M   'P 1'
#
loop_
_entity.id
_entity.type
_entity.pdbx_description
1 polymer ?
#
loop_
_entity_poly.entity_id
_entity_poly.type
_entity_poly.pdbx_seq_one_letter_code
_entity_poly.pdbx_strand_id
1 'polypeptide(L)'
;MRRREFIVLLSGVAASWSLAARAQPAGKLPTIGFLGADASAFTPWTAAFVARLGELGWIEGKTIAIEYRWSQGRSERYAEIAAEFVGLKVDVIVTVGSAVPIVRQATAVIPIVFAVGIDPVGSGLVASLAKPGGNVTGLSSAALTTTAEKWQRESGPLIPSLICATD
;
A
#
# COMPACT_ATOMS: atom_id res chain seq x y z
N MET A 1 -0.39 13.60 58.30
CA MET A 1 -0.15 12.81 57.10
C MET A 1 1.30 13.01 56.65
N ARG A 2 2.12 11.97 56.68
CA ARG A 2 3.57 12.06 56.46
C ARG A 2 3.87 12.01 54.97
N ARG A 3 4.68 12.93 54.47
CA ARG A 3 5.06 13.07 53.04
C ARG A 3 5.59 11.79 52.40
N ARG A 4 5.97 10.78 53.15
CA ARG A 4 6.48 9.48 52.69
C ARG A 4 5.39 8.53 52.16
N GLU A 5 4.15 8.64 52.61
CA GLU A 5 3.06 7.77 52.22
C GLU A 5 2.46 8.17 50.84
N PHE A 6 2.60 9.45 50.48
CA PHE A 6 2.11 9.98 49.20
C PHE A 6 2.97 9.55 48.02
N ILE A 7 4.26 9.31 48.23
CA ILE A 7 5.20 8.89 47.17
C ILE A 7 4.99 7.41 46.80
N VAL A 8 4.62 6.55 47.73
CA VAL A 8 4.39 5.11 47.49
C VAL A 8 3.12 4.88 46.70
N LEU A 9 2.10 5.72 46.83
CA LEU A 9 0.84 5.62 46.09
C LEU A 9 0.98 6.06 44.62
N LEU A 10 1.91 6.97 44.29
CA LEU A 10 2.14 7.38 42.88
C LEU A 10 2.98 6.39 42.09
N SER A 11 3.79 5.55 42.72
CA SER A 11 4.66 4.60 42.05
C SER A 11 3.92 3.36 41.50
N GLY A 12 2.73 3.08 42.00
CA GLY A 12 1.92 1.93 41.59
C GLY A 12 1.11 2.13 40.30
N VAL A 13 0.82 3.38 39.92
CA VAL A 13 -0.05 3.70 38.80
C VAL A 13 0.71 3.79 37.45
N ALA A 14 2.01 4.07 37.50
CA ALA A 14 2.82 4.20 36.28
C ALA A 14 3.18 2.85 35.61
N ALA A 15 3.11 1.74 36.35
CA ALA A 15 3.47 0.42 35.82
C ALA A 15 2.32 -0.29 35.06
N SER A 16 1.08 0.17 35.21
CA SER A 16 -0.09 -0.48 34.57
C SER A 16 -0.42 0.04 33.18
N TRP A 17 0.19 1.14 32.72
CA TRP A 17 -0.08 1.69 31.39
C TRP A 17 0.72 1.03 30.25
N SER A 18 1.78 0.30 30.55
CA SER A 18 2.61 -0.36 29.55
C SER A 18 2.06 -1.71 29.06
N LEU A 19 1.03 -2.28 29.70
CA LEU A 19 0.42 -3.56 29.32
C LEU A 19 -0.82 -3.41 28.43
N ALA A 20 -1.43 -2.23 28.36
CA ALA A 20 -2.62 -2.00 27.53
C ALA A 20 -2.33 -1.83 26.03
N ALA A 21 -1.08 -1.61 25.61
CA ALA A 21 -0.69 -1.35 24.24
C ALA A 21 -0.52 -2.62 23.36
N ARG A 22 -0.74 -3.83 23.90
CA ARG A 22 -0.56 -5.10 23.16
C ARG A 22 -1.78 -5.99 23.08
N ALA A 23 -2.95 -5.54 23.47
CA ALA A 23 -4.19 -6.25 23.25
C ALA A 23 -4.77 -5.90 21.86
N GLN A 24 -4.07 -6.23 20.78
CA GLN A 24 -4.77 -6.47 19.52
C GLN A 24 -5.58 -7.76 19.73
N PRO A 25 -6.91 -7.75 19.50
CA PRO A 25 -7.70 -8.97 19.59
C PRO A 25 -7.10 -10.01 18.63
N ALA A 26 -6.75 -11.18 19.18
CA ALA A 26 -6.34 -12.35 18.40
C ALA A 26 -7.57 -12.84 17.60
N GLY A 27 -7.86 -12.24 16.44
CA GLY A 27 -9.10 -12.57 15.75
C GLY A 27 -9.01 -12.57 14.23
N LYS A 28 -8.44 -11.56 13.63
CA LYS A 28 -8.34 -11.47 12.17
C LYS A 28 -7.01 -10.83 11.79
N LEU A 29 -6.25 -11.49 10.92
CA LEU A 29 -5.06 -10.88 10.37
C LEU A 29 -5.47 -9.62 9.57
N PRO A 30 -4.70 -8.52 9.66
CA PRO A 30 -4.86 -7.41 8.73
C PRO A 30 -4.83 -7.94 7.30
N THR A 31 -5.78 -7.52 6.48
CA THR A 31 -5.99 -8.10 5.15
C THR A 31 -5.79 -7.06 4.06
N ILE A 32 -4.91 -7.34 3.12
CA ILE A 32 -4.72 -6.56 1.90
C ILE A 32 -5.54 -7.18 0.78
N GLY A 33 -6.40 -6.39 0.11
CA GLY A 33 -6.96 -6.74 -1.18
C GLY A 33 -6.02 -6.30 -2.30
N PHE A 34 -5.41 -7.23 -3.02
CA PHE A 34 -4.53 -6.92 -4.14
C PHE A 34 -5.27 -7.13 -5.47
N LEU A 35 -5.51 -6.04 -6.19
CA LEU A 35 -6.21 -6.04 -7.48
C LEU A 35 -5.25 -5.74 -8.62
N GLY A 36 -4.99 -6.74 -9.44
CA GLY A 36 -4.16 -6.63 -10.64
C GLY A 36 -4.90 -6.99 -11.93
N ALA A 37 -4.26 -6.76 -13.07
CA ALA A 37 -4.82 -7.11 -14.37
C ALA A 37 -4.66 -8.60 -14.68
N ASP A 38 -3.46 -9.14 -14.54
CA ASP A 38 -3.12 -10.52 -14.85
C ASP A 38 -2.05 -11.06 -13.91
N ALA A 39 -2.22 -12.29 -13.43
CA ALA A 39 -1.32 -12.90 -12.46
C ALA A 39 0.10 -13.09 -13.01
N SER A 40 0.22 -13.53 -14.25
CA SER A 40 1.52 -13.83 -14.85
C SER A 40 2.34 -12.56 -15.10
N ALA A 41 1.69 -11.52 -15.63
CA ALA A 41 2.31 -10.22 -15.87
C ALA A 41 2.74 -9.52 -14.56
N PHE A 42 2.02 -9.78 -13.47
CA PHE A 42 2.28 -9.15 -12.16
C PHE A 42 3.18 -9.96 -11.24
N THR A 43 3.59 -11.17 -11.60
CA THR A 43 4.44 -12.03 -10.75
C THR A 43 5.70 -11.32 -10.21
N PRO A 44 6.52 -10.61 -11.01
CA PRO A 44 7.69 -9.91 -10.47
C PRO A 44 7.33 -8.79 -9.47
N TRP A 45 6.23 -8.08 -9.73
CA TRP A 45 5.75 -6.99 -8.89
C TRP A 45 5.19 -7.49 -7.56
N THR A 46 4.39 -8.56 -7.59
CA THR A 46 3.85 -9.17 -6.39
C THR A 46 4.95 -9.80 -5.54
N ALA A 47 5.93 -10.46 -6.16
CA ALA A 47 7.08 -11.01 -5.45
C ALA A 47 7.90 -9.92 -4.75
N ALA A 48 8.19 -8.81 -5.42
CA ALA A 48 8.90 -7.67 -4.83
C ALA A 48 8.08 -7.01 -3.71
N PHE A 49 6.77 -6.90 -3.89
CA PHE A 49 5.87 -6.35 -2.89
C PHE A 49 5.86 -7.20 -1.62
N VAL A 50 5.68 -8.52 -1.75
CA VAL A 50 5.67 -9.47 -0.62
C VAL A 50 7.04 -9.50 0.07
N ALA A 51 8.14 -9.51 -0.68
CA ALA A 51 9.49 -9.45 -0.12
C ALA A 51 9.67 -8.19 0.72
N ARG A 52 9.23 -7.03 0.21
CA ARG A 52 9.33 -5.76 0.95
C ARG A 52 8.46 -5.73 2.18
N LEU A 53 7.25 -6.28 2.14
CA LEU A 53 6.41 -6.45 3.32
C LEU A 53 7.12 -7.33 4.37
N GLY A 54 7.74 -8.42 3.94
CA GLY A 54 8.50 -9.33 4.82
C GLY A 54 9.66 -8.61 5.54
N GLU A 55 10.41 -7.77 4.84
CA GLU A 55 11.48 -6.94 5.44
C GLU A 55 10.94 -5.98 6.51
N LEU A 56 9.69 -5.53 6.36
CA LEU A 56 9.00 -4.65 7.31
C LEU A 56 8.30 -5.43 8.44
N GLY A 57 8.44 -6.76 8.49
CA GLY A 57 7.84 -7.62 9.50
C GLY A 57 6.41 -8.09 9.17
N TRP A 58 5.89 -7.76 7.98
CA TRP A 58 4.58 -8.22 7.51
C TRP A 58 4.74 -9.52 6.72
N ILE A 59 4.50 -10.66 7.36
CA ILE A 59 4.68 -11.99 6.78
C ILE A 59 3.31 -12.54 6.39
N GLU A 60 3.12 -12.82 5.09
CA GLU A 60 1.88 -13.39 4.55
C GLU A 60 1.54 -14.72 5.24
N GLY A 61 0.30 -14.87 5.65
CA GLY A 61 -0.20 -16.02 6.40
C GLY A 61 0.18 -16.06 7.88
N LYS A 62 1.01 -15.10 8.38
CA LYS A 62 1.40 -15.02 9.79
C LYS A 62 0.97 -13.72 10.46
N THR A 63 1.36 -12.58 9.90
CA THR A 63 1.06 -11.25 10.45
C THR A 63 0.13 -10.45 9.55
N ILE A 64 -0.05 -10.86 8.30
CA ILE A 64 -0.93 -10.25 7.31
C ILE A 64 -1.54 -11.32 6.41
N ALA A 65 -2.73 -11.08 5.90
CA ALA A 65 -3.35 -11.86 4.83
C ALA A 65 -3.37 -11.03 3.54
N ILE A 66 -3.19 -11.66 2.38
CA ILE A 66 -3.30 -10.99 1.08
C ILE A 66 -4.30 -11.75 0.22
N GLU A 67 -5.36 -11.05 -0.18
CA GLU A 67 -6.40 -11.55 -1.07
C GLU A 67 -6.12 -11.07 -2.49
N TYR A 68 -5.56 -11.93 -3.32
CA TYR A 68 -5.25 -11.60 -4.71
C TYR A 68 -6.47 -11.77 -5.60
N ARG A 69 -6.76 -10.76 -6.44
CA ARG A 69 -7.80 -10.83 -7.47
C ARG A 69 -7.26 -10.24 -8.78
N TRP A 70 -7.64 -10.88 -9.87
CA TRP A 70 -7.17 -10.57 -11.21
C TRP A 70 -8.33 -10.30 -12.13
N SER A 71 -8.31 -9.15 -12.81
CA SER A 71 -9.37 -8.77 -13.75
C SER A 71 -9.29 -9.53 -15.07
N GLN A 72 -8.14 -10.16 -15.36
CA GLN A 72 -7.89 -10.89 -16.62
C GLN A 72 -8.12 -10.01 -17.85
N GLY A 73 -7.69 -8.74 -17.79
CA GLY A 73 -7.84 -7.77 -18.87
C GLY A 73 -9.25 -7.23 -19.07
N ARG A 74 -10.21 -7.62 -18.22
CA ARG A 74 -11.61 -7.15 -18.30
C ARG A 74 -11.86 -6.03 -17.30
N SER A 75 -12.11 -4.82 -17.80
CA SER A 75 -12.34 -3.64 -16.96
C SER A 75 -13.61 -3.74 -16.11
N GLU A 76 -14.63 -4.47 -16.60
CA GLU A 76 -15.88 -4.67 -15.88
C GLU A 76 -15.67 -5.41 -14.55
N ARG A 77 -14.67 -6.31 -14.51
CA ARG A 77 -14.33 -7.06 -13.31
C ARG A 77 -13.75 -6.21 -12.18
N TYR A 78 -13.24 -5.02 -12.47
CA TYR A 78 -12.74 -4.13 -11.41
C TYR A 78 -13.83 -3.76 -10.41
N ALA A 79 -15.06 -3.49 -10.89
CA ALA A 79 -16.18 -3.16 -10.02
C ALA A 79 -16.63 -4.35 -9.17
N GLU A 80 -16.70 -5.55 -9.77
CA GLU A 80 -17.04 -6.79 -9.07
C GLU A 80 -16.04 -7.10 -7.96
N ILE A 81 -14.74 -7.06 -8.30
CA ILE A 81 -13.66 -7.32 -7.34
C ILE A 81 -13.63 -6.27 -6.22
N ALA A 82 -13.84 -5.01 -6.57
CA ALA A 82 -13.91 -3.94 -5.56
C ALA A 82 -15.06 -4.16 -4.58
N ALA A 83 -16.25 -4.56 -5.07
CA ALA A 83 -17.38 -4.92 -4.23
C ALA A 83 -17.09 -6.14 -3.36
N GLU A 84 -16.39 -7.15 -3.89
CA GLU A 84 -15.95 -8.32 -3.13
C GLU A 84 -15.02 -7.91 -1.97
N PHE A 85 -14.02 -7.05 -2.22
CA PHE A 85 -13.12 -6.57 -1.17
C PHE A 85 -13.85 -5.76 -0.08
N VAL A 86 -14.85 -4.96 -0.46
CA VAL A 86 -15.72 -4.27 0.51
C VAL A 86 -16.49 -5.29 1.35
N GLY A 87 -17.04 -6.35 0.74
CA GLY A 87 -17.73 -7.43 1.44
C GLY A 87 -16.84 -8.21 2.38
N LEU A 88 -15.60 -8.49 1.98
CA LEU A 88 -14.56 -9.15 2.79
C LEU A 88 -14.02 -8.25 3.91
N LYS A 89 -14.33 -6.96 3.88
CA LYS A 89 -13.84 -5.94 4.83
C LYS A 89 -12.31 -5.99 4.92
N VAL A 90 -11.64 -5.89 3.76
CA VAL A 90 -10.19 -5.76 3.73
C VAL A 90 -9.76 -4.43 4.35
N ASP A 91 -8.57 -4.39 4.96
CA ASP A 91 -8.08 -3.20 5.66
C ASP A 91 -7.46 -2.17 4.71
N VAL A 92 -6.96 -2.63 3.55
CA VAL A 92 -6.41 -1.78 2.49
C VAL A 92 -6.55 -2.45 1.14
N ILE A 93 -6.77 -1.66 0.09
CA ILE A 93 -6.78 -2.14 -1.30
C ILE A 93 -5.53 -1.63 -2.01
N VAL A 94 -4.74 -2.55 -2.55
CA VAL A 94 -3.58 -2.24 -3.41
C VAL A 94 -3.96 -2.52 -4.85
N THR A 95 -3.73 -1.55 -5.76
CA THR A 95 -4.11 -1.70 -7.17
C THR A 95 -3.21 -0.89 -8.10
N VAL A 96 -3.49 -0.95 -9.39
CA VAL A 96 -2.82 -0.16 -10.42
C VAL A 96 -3.70 1.03 -10.85
N GLY A 97 -3.06 2.07 -11.39
CA GLY A 97 -3.70 3.36 -11.63
C GLY A 97 -5.02 3.32 -12.41
N SER A 98 -5.15 2.45 -13.42
CA SER A 98 -6.37 2.35 -14.24
C SER A 98 -7.60 1.83 -13.48
N ALA A 99 -7.42 1.04 -12.42
CA ALA A 99 -8.51 0.52 -11.61
C ALA A 99 -8.96 1.49 -10.51
N VAL A 100 -8.13 2.48 -10.13
CA VAL A 100 -8.39 3.39 -9.00
C VAL A 100 -9.74 4.11 -9.08
N PRO A 101 -10.15 4.70 -10.22
CA PRO A 101 -11.44 5.38 -10.33
C PRO A 101 -12.61 4.47 -9.99
N ILE A 102 -12.55 3.21 -10.42
CA ILE A 102 -13.60 2.21 -10.22
C ILE A 102 -13.63 1.74 -8.77
N VAL A 103 -12.45 1.43 -8.20
CA VAL A 103 -12.34 1.03 -6.78
C VAL A 103 -12.80 2.15 -5.85
N ARG A 104 -12.48 3.41 -6.16
CA ARG A 104 -12.92 4.57 -5.40
C ARG A 104 -14.44 4.76 -5.38
N GLN A 105 -15.13 4.34 -6.45
CA GLN A 105 -16.62 4.36 -6.47
C GLN A 105 -17.22 3.31 -5.52
N ALA A 106 -16.53 2.19 -5.30
CA ALA A 106 -17.00 1.12 -4.43
C ALA A 106 -16.79 1.43 -2.93
N THR A 107 -15.79 2.26 -2.57
CA THR A 107 -15.52 2.58 -1.16
C THR A 107 -14.91 3.97 -1.00
N ALA A 108 -15.43 4.71 -0.01
CA ALA A 108 -14.84 5.96 0.47
C ALA A 108 -14.09 5.79 1.80
N VAL A 109 -14.11 4.59 2.38
CA VAL A 109 -13.60 4.30 3.73
C VAL A 109 -12.32 3.48 3.68
N ILE A 110 -12.29 2.39 2.89
CA ILE A 110 -11.12 1.52 2.81
C ILE A 110 -10.00 2.28 2.08
N PRO A 111 -8.80 2.40 2.67
CA PRO A 111 -7.66 3.02 2.01
C PRO A 111 -7.30 2.32 0.70
N ILE A 112 -7.06 3.10 -0.35
CA ILE A 112 -6.68 2.63 -1.67
C ILE A 112 -5.25 3.11 -1.95
N VAL A 113 -4.33 2.17 -2.19
CA VAL A 113 -2.94 2.44 -2.54
C VAL A 113 -2.71 2.01 -3.98
N PHE A 114 -2.33 2.95 -4.84
CA PHE A 114 -1.97 2.61 -6.22
C PHE A 114 -0.46 2.59 -6.43
N ALA A 115 0.03 1.53 -7.08
CA ALA A 115 1.46 1.33 -7.31
C ALA A 115 2.01 2.21 -8.43
N VAL A 116 1.20 2.47 -9.48
CA VAL A 116 1.59 3.28 -10.63
C VAL A 116 0.37 4.10 -11.09
N GLY A 117 0.49 5.41 -11.06
CA GLY A 117 -0.52 6.33 -11.59
C GLY A 117 0.07 7.23 -12.67
N ILE A 118 -0.55 7.27 -13.84
CA ILE A 118 -0.23 8.26 -14.86
C ILE A 118 -1.03 9.51 -14.52
N ASP A 119 -0.31 10.59 -14.18
CA ASP A 119 -0.89 11.88 -13.81
C ASP A 119 -2.09 11.78 -12.82
N PRO A 120 -1.85 11.33 -11.59
CA PRO A 120 -2.94 11.14 -10.63
C PRO A 120 -3.58 12.46 -10.17
N VAL A 121 -2.90 13.60 -10.34
CA VAL A 121 -3.44 14.93 -10.04
C VAL A 121 -4.30 15.42 -11.19
N GLY A 122 -3.79 15.39 -12.43
CA GLY A 122 -4.54 15.80 -13.60
C GLY A 122 -5.78 14.95 -13.88
N SER A 123 -5.73 13.66 -13.53
CA SER A 123 -6.90 12.76 -13.59
C SER A 123 -7.87 12.91 -12.41
N GLY A 124 -7.60 13.79 -11.45
CA GLY A 124 -8.46 14.01 -10.28
C GLY A 124 -8.53 12.86 -9.29
N LEU A 125 -7.58 11.93 -9.36
CA LEU A 125 -7.49 10.80 -8.39
C LEU A 125 -7.07 11.28 -7.02
N VAL A 126 -6.16 12.26 -6.95
CA VAL A 126 -5.68 12.88 -5.72
C VAL A 126 -5.62 14.41 -5.91
N ALA A 127 -5.83 15.14 -4.82
CA ALA A 127 -5.78 16.62 -4.86
C ALA A 127 -4.35 17.14 -5.12
N SER A 128 -3.34 16.48 -4.55
CA SER A 128 -1.92 16.68 -4.84
C SER A 128 -1.13 15.45 -4.43
N LEU A 129 0.13 15.30 -4.91
CA LEU A 129 0.99 14.19 -4.49
C LEU A 129 1.42 14.28 -3.03
N ALA A 130 1.56 15.50 -2.49
CA ALA A 130 1.94 15.72 -1.09
C ALA A 130 0.77 15.60 -0.11
N LYS A 131 -0.45 15.90 -0.58
CA LYS A 131 -1.69 15.84 0.21
C LYS A 131 -2.78 15.22 -0.67
N PRO A 132 -2.82 13.89 -0.79
CA PRO A 132 -3.74 13.22 -1.71
C PRO A 132 -5.21 13.55 -1.45
N GLY A 133 -5.58 13.71 -0.18
CA GLY A 133 -6.96 13.91 0.23
C GLY A 133 -7.80 12.64 0.07
N GLY A 134 -8.81 12.45 0.93
CA GLY A 134 -9.65 11.26 0.87
C GLY A 134 -8.91 9.96 1.22
N ASN A 135 -9.42 8.83 0.70
CA ASN A 135 -8.90 7.49 0.99
C ASN A 135 -7.95 6.93 -0.08
N VAL A 136 -7.49 7.74 -1.03
CA VAL A 136 -6.62 7.31 -2.15
C VAL A 136 -5.23 7.89 -1.99
N THR A 137 -4.20 7.05 -2.08
CA THR A 137 -2.78 7.44 -2.09
C THR A 137 -1.98 6.52 -3.00
N GLY A 138 -0.75 6.89 -3.35
CA GLY A 138 0.10 6.02 -4.16
C GLY A 138 1.27 6.71 -4.83
N LEU A 139 1.90 6.02 -5.77
CA LEU A 139 3.07 6.46 -6.50
C LEU A 139 2.69 6.88 -7.93
N SER A 140 3.19 8.05 -8.34
CA SER A 140 3.06 8.53 -9.72
C SER A 140 4.23 8.03 -10.57
N SER A 141 3.95 7.58 -11.79
CA SER A 141 4.98 7.26 -12.78
C SER A 141 5.80 8.49 -13.19
N ALA A 142 5.22 9.68 -13.14
CA ALA A 142 5.93 10.94 -13.38
C ALA A 142 7.07 11.16 -12.37
N ALA A 143 6.90 10.76 -11.11
CA ALA A 143 7.95 10.83 -10.11
C ALA A 143 9.13 9.88 -10.43
N LEU A 144 8.84 8.71 -11.01
CA LEU A 144 9.87 7.74 -11.44
C LEU A 144 10.65 8.26 -12.66
N THR A 145 9.97 8.89 -13.62
CA THR A 145 10.60 9.49 -14.81
C THR A 145 11.53 10.63 -14.42
N THR A 146 11.08 11.53 -13.54
CA THR A 146 11.90 12.66 -13.07
C THR A 146 13.16 12.16 -12.33
N THR A 147 13.04 11.09 -11.55
CA THR A 147 14.20 10.49 -10.87
C THR A 147 15.17 9.84 -11.87
N ALA A 148 14.66 9.11 -12.86
CA ALA A 148 15.48 8.50 -13.91
C ALA A 148 16.19 9.55 -14.75
N GLU A 149 15.50 10.61 -15.17
CA GLU A 149 16.07 11.73 -15.92
C GLU A 149 17.11 12.51 -15.09
N LYS A 150 16.88 12.66 -13.79
CA LYS A 150 17.85 13.26 -12.87
C LYS A 150 19.09 12.40 -12.75
N TRP A 151 18.95 11.08 -12.59
CA TRP A 151 20.06 10.14 -12.56
C TRP A 151 20.86 10.15 -13.86
N GLN A 152 20.20 10.17 -15.03
CA GLN A 152 20.87 10.28 -16.34
C GLN A 152 21.64 11.59 -16.48
N ARG A 153 21.12 12.69 -15.95
CA ARG A 153 21.78 14.00 -15.97
C ARG A 153 22.99 14.07 -15.05
N GLU A 154 22.88 13.47 -13.86
CA GLU A 154 23.95 13.49 -12.83
C GLU A 154 25.03 12.44 -13.07
N SER A 155 24.70 11.31 -13.71
CA SER A 155 25.65 10.20 -13.95
C SER A 155 26.43 10.32 -15.27
N GLY A 156 26.09 11.28 -16.13
CA GLY A 156 26.73 11.44 -17.45
C GLY A 156 26.45 10.28 -18.40
N PRO A 157 26.94 10.31 -19.65
CA PRO A 157 26.67 9.30 -20.66
C PRO A 157 27.53 8.04 -20.44
N LEU A 158 27.12 7.17 -19.51
CA LEU A 158 27.86 5.93 -19.21
C LEU A 158 27.24 4.65 -19.79
N ILE A 159 26.26 4.68 -20.69
CA ILE A 159 25.83 3.48 -21.41
C ILE A 159 25.43 3.77 -22.87
N PRO A 160 26.38 3.83 -23.81
CA PRO A 160 26.04 3.77 -25.25
C PRO A 160 26.06 2.35 -25.86
N SER A 161 26.18 1.26 -25.10
CA SER A 161 26.55 -0.04 -25.71
C SER A 161 25.68 -1.24 -25.40
N LEU A 162 24.41 -1.06 -24.99
CA LEU A 162 23.55 -2.21 -24.70
C LEU A 162 22.22 -2.26 -25.48
N ILE A 163 22.05 -1.43 -26.54
CA ILE A 163 20.90 -1.48 -27.44
C ILE A 163 21.41 -1.60 -28.90
N CYS A 164 22.19 -2.64 -29.18
CA CYS A 164 22.44 -3.12 -30.55
C CYS A 164 23.07 -4.51 -30.50
N ALA A 165 22.28 -5.52 -30.23
CA ALA A 165 22.61 -6.91 -30.56
C ALA A 165 21.34 -7.75 -30.58
N THR A 166 20.54 -7.59 -31.64
CA THR A 166 19.70 -8.65 -32.20
C THR A 166 19.58 -8.39 -33.69
N ASP A 167 20.54 -8.97 -34.45
CA ASP A 167 20.28 -9.49 -35.76
C ASP A 167 19.87 -10.95 -35.62
#